data_2f28f27afcab9f9f9d3f456c90702eea
#
_entry.id   2f28f27afcab9f9f9d3f456c90702eea
#
_cell.length_a   1.000
_cell.length_b   1.000
_cell.length_c   1.000
_cell.angle_alpha   90.00
_cell.angle_beta   90.00
_cell.angle_gamma   90.00
#
_symmetry.space_group_name_H-M   'P 1'
#
loop_
_entity.id
_entity.type
_entity.pdbx_description
1 polymer ?
#
loop_
_entity_poly.entity_id
_entity_poly.type
_entity_poly.pdbx_seq_one_letter_code
_entity_poly.pdbx_strand_id
1 'polypeptide(L)'
;MDFSKLEDSIGYKFNNIKLLKQALTHSSYAYEQKVESYEKLEFLGDSILEFVSSEFLYRNYDNLKEGEMTKVRASVVCEESLSKVSKMHNFSDFLLLGKSEILNNGSQRKAVLEDTFEAVVAAIYLDGGLEPAKKFIIDNLKDSIEISSKSVGMKDYKTVLQEMLQVNGNVNIKYTIIKEEGPDHDKKFTAKVECEGKYLAIGEGSSKKHAEMEAAKKAIEILKKWKEENMKKTYVLPIELKETIEREKDIFSSSAGIKLQEKQITAKDVVDIIEKNLKEIENNNIEISFEGEYFTKLDLDKQEELLSSVLPYIKENKISNIIIKTLPQNITKQNLKILRKYKVKTIKMEVASLSNYLLKRAQFSFSYEEIKRATKLIKRFGFYLIYKIYIGLPEATKLDEINTAKLICKLKPKCVEVYQVSIKEKTKIAQEFEKGEYEELTIVQSIERAKEIFYILTHKKITVEIMNNVAYEEFKNRVESGIWFDTIVDKIKQYNVKVKEVEIEVNPQNFENAIGFENENIEKLKEYYNVDSKVVTNEEIKPGKIEINIKKKFTDFLEV
;
A
#
# COMPACT_ATOMS: atom_id res chain seq x y z
N MET A 1 -14.93 -48.06 -32.41
CA MET A 1 -14.35 -46.74 -32.70
C MET A 1 -12.87 -46.98 -32.95
N ASP A 2 -12.33 -46.51 -34.06
CA ASP A 2 -10.91 -46.64 -34.37
C ASP A 2 -10.20 -45.38 -33.80
N PHE A 3 -9.27 -45.58 -32.87
CA PHE A 3 -8.53 -44.51 -32.19
C PHE A 3 -7.17 -44.23 -32.85
N SER A 4 -6.80 -44.92 -33.94
CA SER A 4 -5.47 -44.74 -34.56
C SER A 4 -5.19 -43.31 -34.96
N LYS A 5 -6.16 -42.60 -35.52
CA LYS A 5 -6.03 -41.15 -35.85
C LYS A 5 -5.82 -40.28 -34.63
N LEU A 6 -6.43 -40.63 -33.50
CA LEU A 6 -6.28 -39.91 -32.27
C LEU A 6 -4.91 -40.15 -31.64
N GLU A 7 -4.45 -41.42 -31.62
CA GLU A 7 -3.09 -41.76 -31.16
C GLU A 7 -2.01 -41.06 -31.99
N ASP A 8 -2.21 -40.96 -33.31
CA ASP A 8 -1.29 -40.23 -34.19
C ASP A 8 -1.29 -38.73 -33.87
N SER A 9 -2.46 -38.14 -33.56
CA SER A 9 -2.57 -36.72 -33.16
C SER A 9 -1.95 -36.46 -31.78
N ILE A 10 -2.12 -37.36 -30.82
CA ILE A 10 -1.54 -37.32 -29.48
C ILE A 10 -0.02 -37.54 -29.54
N GLY A 11 0.47 -38.26 -30.55
CA GLY A 11 1.87 -38.67 -30.66
C GLY A 11 2.26 -39.78 -29.69
N TYR A 12 1.27 -40.56 -29.22
CA TYR A 12 1.46 -41.67 -28.31
C TYR A 12 0.56 -42.87 -28.68
N LYS A 13 1.15 -44.08 -28.78
CA LYS A 13 0.43 -45.31 -29.02
C LYS A 13 0.25 -46.11 -27.73
N PHE A 14 -1.01 -46.35 -27.38
CA PHE A 14 -1.36 -47.02 -26.14
C PHE A 14 -1.10 -48.54 -26.23
N ASN A 15 -0.41 -49.07 -25.23
CA ASN A 15 -0.33 -50.51 -25.01
C ASN A 15 -1.68 -51.06 -24.54
N ASN A 16 -2.39 -50.29 -23.72
CA ASN A 16 -3.73 -50.60 -23.23
C ASN A 16 -4.74 -49.54 -23.71
N ILE A 17 -5.31 -49.76 -24.88
CA ILE A 17 -6.28 -48.85 -25.50
C ILE A 17 -7.55 -48.60 -24.66
N LYS A 18 -7.80 -49.45 -23.63
CA LYS A 18 -8.93 -49.24 -22.71
C LYS A 18 -8.76 -47.98 -21.87
N LEU A 19 -7.52 -47.60 -21.55
CA LEU A 19 -7.23 -46.35 -20.82
C LEU A 19 -7.62 -45.12 -21.66
N LEU A 20 -7.26 -45.10 -22.94
CA LEU A 20 -7.68 -44.02 -23.84
C LEU A 20 -9.20 -43.95 -23.97
N LYS A 21 -9.85 -45.12 -24.14
CA LYS A 21 -11.31 -45.18 -24.21
C LYS A 21 -11.97 -44.66 -22.94
N GLN A 22 -11.43 -44.99 -21.77
CA GLN A 22 -11.93 -44.49 -20.50
C GLN A 22 -11.74 -42.97 -20.40
N ALA A 23 -10.58 -42.41 -20.79
CA ALA A 23 -10.30 -41.00 -20.82
C ALA A 23 -11.24 -40.18 -21.71
N LEU A 24 -11.85 -40.82 -22.69
CA LEU A 24 -12.84 -40.23 -23.60
C LEU A 24 -14.29 -40.53 -23.19
N THR A 25 -14.52 -41.19 -22.05
CA THR A 25 -15.84 -41.61 -21.58
C THR A 25 -16.38 -40.65 -20.54
N HIS A 26 -17.29 -39.76 -20.96
CA HIS A 26 -17.96 -38.81 -20.07
C HIS A 26 -18.91 -39.54 -19.09
N SER A 27 -19.11 -38.94 -17.89
CA SER A 27 -19.97 -39.51 -16.84
C SER A 27 -21.39 -39.85 -17.30
N SER A 28 -21.98 -39.08 -18.20
CA SER A 28 -23.31 -39.36 -18.76
C SER A 28 -23.35 -40.66 -19.58
N TYR A 29 -22.33 -40.93 -20.40
CA TYR A 29 -22.22 -42.16 -21.14
C TYR A 29 -21.90 -43.35 -20.21
N ALA A 30 -21.01 -43.13 -19.27
CA ALA A 30 -20.63 -44.10 -18.27
C ALA A 30 -21.85 -44.60 -17.46
N TYR A 31 -22.74 -43.68 -17.09
CA TYR A 31 -23.99 -44.01 -16.41
C TYR A 31 -24.93 -44.84 -17.27
N GLU A 32 -25.13 -44.44 -18.55
CA GLU A 32 -26.01 -45.15 -19.47
C GLU A 32 -25.51 -46.60 -19.80
N GLN A 33 -24.18 -46.73 -19.93
CA GLN A 33 -23.57 -48.01 -20.37
C GLN A 33 -23.02 -48.85 -19.23
N LYS A 34 -23.08 -48.37 -17.98
CA LYS A 34 -22.54 -49.00 -16.76
C LYS A 34 -21.04 -49.33 -16.87
N VAL A 35 -20.27 -48.39 -17.36
CA VAL A 35 -18.81 -48.44 -17.48
C VAL A 35 -18.17 -47.35 -16.63
N GLU A 36 -16.84 -47.35 -16.46
CA GLU A 36 -16.13 -46.29 -15.74
C GLU A 36 -16.03 -45.03 -16.60
N SER A 37 -16.21 -43.85 -15.94
CA SER A 37 -16.02 -42.54 -16.55
C SER A 37 -14.56 -42.07 -16.49
N TYR A 38 -14.29 -40.93 -17.10
CA TYR A 38 -12.99 -40.30 -17.07
C TYR A 38 -12.68 -39.60 -15.73
N GLU A 39 -13.63 -39.36 -14.83
CA GLU A 39 -13.50 -38.52 -13.64
C GLU A 39 -12.29 -38.88 -12.73
N LYS A 40 -12.00 -40.20 -12.58
CA LYS A 40 -10.81 -40.62 -11.83
C LYS A 40 -9.50 -40.34 -12.57
N LEU A 41 -9.53 -40.41 -13.89
CA LEU A 41 -8.38 -40.07 -14.72
C LEU A 41 -8.15 -38.57 -14.76
N GLU A 42 -9.20 -37.76 -14.87
CA GLU A 42 -9.19 -36.31 -14.75
C GLU A 42 -8.49 -35.89 -13.45
N PHE A 43 -8.96 -36.39 -12.29
CA PHE A 43 -8.37 -36.09 -10.99
C PHE A 43 -6.86 -36.40 -10.93
N LEU A 44 -6.43 -37.50 -11.50
CA LEU A 44 -5.01 -37.87 -11.56
C LEU A 44 -4.25 -36.99 -12.55
N GLY A 45 -4.88 -36.72 -13.70
CA GLY A 45 -4.29 -35.93 -14.78
C GLY A 45 -4.03 -34.48 -14.41
N ASP A 46 -4.96 -33.84 -13.70
CA ASP A 46 -4.78 -32.51 -13.16
C ASP A 46 -3.50 -32.43 -12.29
N SER A 47 -3.33 -33.37 -11.36
CA SER A 47 -2.15 -33.42 -10.49
C SER A 47 -0.84 -33.59 -11.28
N ILE A 48 -0.85 -34.43 -12.33
CA ILE A 48 0.32 -34.67 -13.20
C ILE A 48 0.61 -33.39 -14.02
N LEU A 49 -0.40 -32.78 -14.58
CA LEU A 49 -0.33 -31.57 -15.38
C LEU A 49 0.26 -30.42 -14.58
N GLU A 50 -0.23 -30.21 -13.36
CA GLU A 50 0.31 -29.20 -12.43
C GLU A 50 1.77 -29.46 -12.06
N PHE A 51 2.11 -30.72 -11.76
CA PHE A 51 3.49 -31.10 -11.41
C PHE A 51 4.44 -30.87 -12.59
N VAL A 52 4.11 -31.38 -13.78
CA VAL A 52 4.96 -31.27 -14.98
C VAL A 52 5.14 -29.80 -15.40
N SER A 53 4.06 -29.03 -15.39
CA SER A 53 4.11 -27.61 -15.72
C SER A 53 4.97 -26.83 -14.72
N SER A 54 4.88 -27.15 -13.44
CA SER A 54 5.70 -26.54 -12.38
C SER A 54 7.17 -26.91 -12.53
N GLU A 55 7.48 -28.20 -12.78
CA GLU A 55 8.86 -28.64 -13.00
C GLU A 55 9.47 -27.98 -14.25
N PHE A 56 8.69 -27.87 -15.32
CA PHE A 56 9.15 -27.21 -16.54
C PHE A 56 9.46 -25.74 -16.33
N LEU A 57 8.59 -25.00 -15.64
CA LEU A 57 8.82 -23.59 -15.27
C LEU A 57 10.06 -23.44 -14.39
N TYR A 58 10.18 -24.26 -13.35
CA TYR A 58 11.32 -24.23 -12.43
C TYR A 58 12.66 -24.47 -13.13
N ARG A 59 12.71 -25.40 -14.10
CA ARG A 59 13.96 -25.76 -14.79
C ARG A 59 14.37 -24.81 -15.91
N ASN A 60 13.41 -24.10 -16.52
CA ASN A 60 13.65 -23.35 -17.76
C ASN A 60 13.48 -21.83 -17.62
N TYR A 61 13.01 -21.33 -16.46
CA TYR A 61 12.73 -19.90 -16.26
C TYR A 61 13.30 -19.37 -14.94
N ASP A 62 14.62 -19.40 -14.79
CA ASP A 62 15.34 -18.93 -13.61
C ASP A 62 15.07 -17.46 -13.24
N ASN A 63 14.63 -16.67 -14.22
CA ASN A 63 14.30 -15.25 -14.05
C ASN A 63 12.92 -15.00 -13.44
N LEU A 64 12.05 -16.02 -13.34
CA LEU A 64 10.72 -15.88 -12.75
C LEU A 64 10.75 -16.18 -11.24
N LYS A 65 10.08 -15.32 -10.46
CA LYS A 65 9.86 -15.55 -9.02
C LYS A 65 8.73 -16.57 -8.80
N GLU A 66 8.65 -17.16 -7.61
CA GLU A 66 7.62 -18.16 -7.26
C GLU A 66 6.21 -17.70 -7.61
N GLY A 67 5.81 -16.47 -7.19
CA GLY A 67 4.48 -15.92 -7.51
C GLY A 67 4.25 -15.67 -9.01
N GLU A 68 5.30 -15.47 -9.81
CA GLU A 68 5.23 -15.32 -11.25
C GLU A 68 5.08 -16.67 -11.92
N MET A 69 5.86 -17.68 -11.52
CA MET A 69 5.70 -19.07 -11.96
C MET A 69 4.29 -19.60 -11.68
N THR A 70 3.74 -19.31 -10.50
CA THR A 70 2.36 -19.67 -10.14
C THR A 70 1.34 -19.02 -11.07
N LYS A 71 1.52 -17.75 -11.45
CA LYS A 71 0.63 -17.05 -12.40
C LYS A 71 0.75 -17.59 -13.81
N VAL A 72 1.97 -17.88 -14.28
CA VAL A 72 2.19 -18.52 -15.60
C VAL A 72 1.49 -19.86 -15.62
N ARG A 73 1.74 -20.74 -14.64
CA ARG A 73 1.10 -22.04 -14.53
C ARG A 73 -0.43 -21.91 -14.60
N ALA A 74 -1.03 -21.11 -13.72
CA ALA A 74 -2.48 -20.91 -13.68
C ALA A 74 -3.06 -20.40 -15.02
N SER A 75 -2.29 -19.64 -15.81
CA SER A 75 -2.75 -19.14 -17.11
C SER A 75 -2.70 -20.17 -18.23
N VAL A 76 -1.89 -21.22 -18.11
CA VAL A 76 -1.71 -22.26 -19.14
C VAL A 76 -2.42 -23.56 -18.82
N VAL A 77 -2.69 -23.85 -17.54
CA VAL A 77 -3.45 -25.02 -17.09
C VAL A 77 -4.90 -24.65 -16.73
N CYS A 78 -5.50 -23.73 -17.45
CA CYS A 78 -6.89 -23.30 -17.25
C CYS A 78 -7.81 -23.79 -18.36
N GLU A 79 -9.12 -23.81 -18.10
CA GLU A 79 -10.18 -24.22 -19.03
C GLU A 79 -10.00 -23.64 -20.44
N GLU A 80 -9.71 -22.34 -20.55
CA GLU A 80 -9.55 -21.66 -21.84
C GLU A 80 -8.37 -22.21 -22.64
N SER A 81 -7.26 -22.52 -22.01
CA SER A 81 -6.04 -23.04 -22.64
C SER A 81 -6.20 -24.52 -23.01
N LEU A 82 -6.59 -25.35 -22.03
CA LEU A 82 -6.69 -26.81 -22.23
C LEU A 82 -7.78 -27.17 -23.22
N SER A 83 -8.92 -26.45 -23.22
CA SER A 83 -9.97 -26.67 -24.23
C SER A 83 -9.51 -26.33 -25.66
N LYS A 84 -8.59 -25.37 -25.84
CA LYS A 84 -8.00 -25.11 -27.18
C LYS A 84 -7.12 -26.26 -27.64
N VAL A 85 -6.28 -26.76 -26.76
CA VAL A 85 -5.42 -27.92 -27.05
C VAL A 85 -6.28 -29.14 -27.39
N SER A 86 -7.33 -29.41 -26.62
CA SER A 86 -8.27 -30.51 -26.88
C SER A 86 -8.94 -30.41 -28.26
N LYS A 87 -9.26 -29.20 -28.71
CA LYS A 87 -9.78 -28.93 -30.06
C LYS A 87 -8.73 -29.16 -31.14
N MET A 88 -7.46 -28.82 -30.91
CA MET A 88 -6.37 -29.09 -31.85
C MET A 88 -6.20 -30.61 -32.14
N HIS A 89 -6.41 -31.43 -31.10
CA HIS A 89 -6.38 -32.89 -31.21
C HIS A 89 -7.72 -33.50 -31.65
N ASN A 90 -8.76 -32.71 -31.87
CA ASN A 90 -10.12 -33.14 -32.23
C ASN A 90 -10.73 -34.11 -31.21
N PHE A 91 -10.47 -33.94 -29.91
CA PHE A 91 -11.00 -34.83 -28.86
C PHE A 91 -12.54 -34.91 -28.90
N SER A 92 -13.20 -33.78 -29.27
CA SER A 92 -14.66 -33.73 -29.44
C SER A 92 -15.25 -34.83 -30.33
N ASP A 93 -14.49 -35.31 -31.33
CA ASP A 93 -14.96 -36.31 -32.32
C ASP A 93 -14.90 -37.74 -31.77
N PHE A 94 -14.14 -37.93 -30.69
CA PHE A 94 -13.91 -39.22 -30.05
C PHE A 94 -14.61 -39.37 -28.70
N LEU A 95 -15.18 -38.27 -28.17
CA LEU A 95 -15.88 -38.29 -26.89
C LEU A 95 -17.11 -39.19 -26.89
N LEU A 96 -17.20 -40.04 -25.88
CA LEU A 96 -18.37 -40.88 -25.62
C LEU A 96 -19.29 -40.16 -24.65
N LEU A 97 -20.41 -39.67 -25.16
CA LEU A 97 -21.40 -38.88 -24.44
C LEU A 97 -22.74 -39.58 -24.36
N GLY A 98 -23.47 -39.44 -23.27
CA GLY A 98 -24.84 -39.88 -23.13
C GLY A 98 -25.79 -39.05 -24.03
N LYS A 99 -26.97 -39.58 -24.29
CA LYS A 99 -27.93 -38.98 -25.23
C LYS A 99 -28.28 -37.52 -24.92
N SER A 100 -28.45 -37.21 -23.67
CA SER A 100 -28.74 -35.82 -23.24
C SER A 100 -27.60 -34.86 -23.56
N GLU A 101 -26.35 -35.25 -23.33
CA GLU A 101 -25.16 -34.47 -23.61
C GLU A 101 -24.94 -34.24 -25.11
N ILE A 102 -25.21 -35.25 -25.92
CA ILE A 102 -25.14 -35.12 -27.38
C ILE A 102 -26.13 -34.05 -27.87
N LEU A 103 -27.38 -34.08 -27.37
CA LEU A 103 -28.42 -33.12 -27.74
C LEU A 103 -28.06 -31.66 -27.35
N ASN A 104 -27.27 -31.51 -26.30
CA ASN A 104 -26.85 -30.20 -25.76
C ASN A 104 -25.45 -29.75 -26.24
N ASN A 105 -24.95 -30.35 -27.31
CA ASN A 105 -23.59 -30.08 -27.83
C ASN A 105 -22.48 -30.21 -26.76
N GLY A 106 -22.58 -31.18 -25.86
CA GLY A 106 -21.68 -31.40 -24.75
C GLY A 106 -20.21 -31.55 -25.17
N SER A 107 -19.95 -32.18 -26.36
CA SER A 107 -18.60 -32.33 -26.88
C SER A 107 -17.86 -31.03 -27.21
N GLN A 108 -18.57 -29.89 -27.28
CA GLN A 108 -17.98 -28.58 -27.57
C GLN A 108 -17.83 -27.70 -26.30
N ARG A 109 -18.32 -28.16 -25.15
CA ARG A 109 -18.17 -27.42 -23.88
C ARG A 109 -16.73 -27.43 -23.44
N LYS A 110 -16.25 -26.24 -23.06
CA LYS A 110 -14.85 -26.05 -22.66
C LYS A 110 -14.48 -26.94 -21.47
N ALA A 111 -15.32 -26.98 -20.43
CA ALA A 111 -15.08 -27.83 -19.27
C ALA A 111 -14.93 -29.31 -19.65
N VAL A 112 -15.80 -29.85 -20.49
CA VAL A 112 -15.68 -31.24 -20.95
C VAL A 112 -14.39 -31.48 -21.73
N LEU A 113 -13.94 -30.52 -22.50
CA LEU A 113 -12.69 -30.61 -23.26
C LEU A 113 -11.44 -30.46 -22.36
N GLU A 114 -11.50 -29.65 -21.32
CA GLU A 114 -10.50 -29.55 -20.25
C GLU A 114 -10.36 -30.90 -19.54
N ASP A 115 -11.46 -31.40 -18.94
CA ASP A 115 -11.51 -32.68 -18.23
C ASP A 115 -10.96 -33.83 -19.08
N THR A 116 -11.30 -33.83 -20.39
CA THR A 116 -10.81 -34.83 -21.34
C THR A 116 -9.30 -34.73 -21.54
N PHE A 117 -8.74 -33.53 -21.65
CA PHE A 117 -7.29 -33.36 -21.77
C PHE A 117 -6.56 -33.93 -20.55
N GLU A 118 -7.03 -33.60 -19.38
CA GLU A 118 -6.47 -34.10 -18.11
C GLU A 118 -6.59 -35.62 -18.02
N ALA A 119 -7.76 -36.17 -18.38
CA ALA A 119 -7.97 -37.61 -18.40
C ALA A 119 -7.04 -38.34 -19.39
N VAL A 120 -6.75 -37.74 -20.56
CA VAL A 120 -5.80 -38.27 -21.55
C VAL A 120 -4.37 -38.22 -20.99
N VAL A 121 -3.97 -37.16 -20.29
CA VAL A 121 -2.67 -37.06 -19.59
C VAL A 121 -2.52 -38.23 -18.61
N ALA A 122 -3.54 -38.49 -17.77
CA ALA A 122 -3.51 -39.61 -16.84
C ALA A 122 -3.48 -40.98 -17.55
N ALA A 123 -4.23 -41.14 -18.64
CA ALA A 123 -4.21 -42.36 -19.42
C ALA A 123 -2.83 -42.67 -20.01
N ILE A 124 -2.15 -41.68 -20.57
CA ILE A 124 -0.75 -41.79 -21.05
C ILE A 124 0.18 -42.17 -19.89
N TYR A 125 0.03 -41.48 -18.73
CA TYR A 125 0.83 -41.77 -17.55
C TYR A 125 0.66 -43.20 -17.05
N LEU A 126 -0.56 -43.70 -16.96
CA LEU A 126 -0.83 -45.06 -16.48
C LEU A 126 -0.38 -46.13 -17.47
N ASP A 127 -0.35 -45.82 -18.75
CA ASP A 127 0.06 -46.77 -19.82
C ASP A 127 1.57 -46.78 -20.04
N GLY A 128 2.22 -45.61 -20.02
CA GLY A 128 3.63 -45.45 -20.42
C GLY A 128 4.54 -44.80 -19.37
N GLY A 129 3.98 -44.36 -18.25
CA GLY A 129 4.74 -43.67 -17.20
C GLY A 129 4.87 -42.18 -17.41
N LEU A 130 5.70 -41.56 -16.58
CA LEU A 130 5.82 -40.08 -16.50
C LEU A 130 6.43 -39.45 -17.76
N GLU A 131 7.42 -40.05 -18.37
CA GLU A 131 8.16 -39.42 -19.48
C GLU A 131 7.29 -39.19 -20.73
N PRO A 132 6.47 -40.18 -21.22
CA PRO A 132 5.53 -39.92 -22.30
C PRO A 132 4.47 -38.87 -21.95
N ALA A 133 3.92 -38.88 -20.71
CA ALA A 133 2.96 -37.90 -20.26
C ALA A 133 3.58 -36.49 -20.23
N LYS A 134 4.80 -36.34 -19.70
CA LYS A 134 5.58 -35.10 -19.68
C LYS A 134 5.82 -34.58 -21.10
N LYS A 135 6.22 -35.45 -22.02
CA LYS A 135 6.41 -35.08 -23.42
C LYS A 135 5.12 -34.52 -24.02
N PHE A 136 4.00 -35.22 -23.85
CA PHE A 136 2.70 -34.79 -24.35
C PHE A 136 2.29 -33.41 -23.77
N ILE A 137 2.41 -33.22 -22.47
CA ILE A 137 2.09 -31.93 -21.80
C ILE A 137 2.95 -30.80 -22.37
N ILE A 138 4.26 -31.00 -22.45
CA ILE A 138 5.19 -29.92 -22.86
C ILE A 138 5.03 -29.62 -24.35
N ASP A 139 4.90 -30.60 -25.21
CA ASP A 139 4.67 -30.38 -26.64
C ASP A 139 3.43 -29.51 -26.91
N ASN A 140 2.40 -29.61 -26.06
CA ASN A 140 1.16 -28.88 -26.20
C ASN A 140 1.12 -27.51 -25.48
N LEU A 141 1.88 -27.33 -24.40
CA LEU A 141 1.79 -26.13 -23.57
C LEU A 141 3.02 -25.20 -23.63
N LYS A 142 4.13 -25.67 -24.21
CA LYS A 142 5.39 -24.93 -24.25
C LYS A 142 5.22 -23.51 -24.82
N ASP A 143 4.56 -23.36 -25.95
CA ASP A 143 4.37 -22.05 -26.60
C ASP A 143 3.49 -21.13 -25.73
N SER A 144 2.46 -21.69 -25.11
CA SER A 144 1.59 -20.96 -24.19
C SER A 144 2.35 -20.52 -22.92
N ILE A 145 3.23 -21.39 -22.40
CA ILE A 145 4.12 -21.06 -21.27
C ILE A 145 5.09 -19.94 -21.66
N GLU A 146 5.69 -20.00 -22.83
CA GLU A 146 6.63 -18.99 -23.30
C GLU A 146 5.96 -17.63 -23.50
N ILE A 147 4.77 -17.59 -24.07
CA ILE A 147 3.98 -16.35 -24.22
C ILE A 147 3.59 -15.79 -22.85
N SER A 148 3.09 -16.65 -21.95
CA SER A 148 2.70 -16.25 -20.59
C SER A 148 3.88 -15.77 -19.76
N SER A 149 5.04 -16.44 -19.84
CA SER A 149 6.23 -16.06 -19.08
C SER A 149 6.75 -14.66 -19.46
N LYS A 150 6.67 -14.31 -20.75
CA LYS A 150 7.00 -12.95 -21.23
C LYS A 150 6.00 -11.90 -20.75
N SER A 151 4.76 -12.26 -20.47
CA SER A 151 3.70 -11.34 -20.05
C SER A 151 3.59 -11.17 -18.53
N VAL A 152 4.01 -12.14 -17.73
CA VAL A 152 3.88 -12.13 -16.25
C VAL A 152 4.90 -11.21 -15.57
N GLY A 153 6.05 -10.94 -16.18
CA GLY A 153 6.98 -9.89 -15.71
C GLY A 153 6.49 -8.46 -15.97
N MET A 154 5.41 -8.27 -16.71
CA MET A 154 4.81 -6.96 -16.91
C MET A 154 3.90 -6.61 -15.73
N LYS A 155 4.30 -5.60 -14.95
CA LYS A 155 3.42 -4.97 -13.95
C LYS A 155 2.08 -4.68 -14.60
N ASP A 156 0.98 -4.96 -13.92
CA ASP A 156 -0.35 -4.54 -14.38
C ASP A 156 -0.47 -3.02 -14.28
N TYR A 157 0.13 -2.35 -15.26
CA TYR A 157 0.15 -0.89 -15.33
C TYR A 157 -1.26 -0.30 -15.45
N LYS A 158 -2.26 -1.05 -15.93
CA LYS A 158 -3.65 -0.57 -16.01
C LYS A 158 -4.24 -0.43 -14.61
N THR A 159 -4.07 -1.45 -13.75
CA THR A 159 -4.48 -1.39 -12.33
C THR A 159 -3.72 -0.31 -11.57
N VAL A 160 -2.39 -0.21 -11.78
CA VAL A 160 -1.58 0.85 -11.14
C VAL A 160 -2.04 2.25 -11.56
N LEU A 161 -2.32 2.48 -12.85
CA LEU A 161 -2.83 3.76 -13.34
C LEU A 161 -4.22 4.07 -12.75
N GLN A 162 -5.08 3.07 -12.66
CA GLN A 162 -6.41 3.20 -12.06
C GLN A 162 -6.30 3.59 -10.59
N GLU A 163 -5.50 2.89 -9.79
CA GLU A 163 -5.26 3.23 -8.38
C GLU A 163 -4.69 4.65 -8.22
N MET A 164 -3.76 5.04 -9.10
CA MET A 164 -3.12 6.36 -9.06
C MET A 164 -4.09 7.50 -9.36
N LEU A 165 -5.05 7.29 -10.27
CA LEU A 165 -6.02 8.31 -10.66
C LEU A 165 -7.25 8.33 -9.73
N GLN A 166 -7.61 7.21 -9.10
CA GLN A 166 -8.78 7.10 -8.19
C GLN A 166 -8.52 7.58 -6.75
N VAL A 167 -7.34 8.06 -6.42
CA VAL A 167 -7.01 8.59 -5.07
C VAL A 167 -8.02 9.67 -4.60
N ASN A 168 -8.59 10.45 -5.52
CA ASN A 168 -9.52 11.54 -5.24
C ASN A 168 -10.99 11.27 -5.63
N GLY A 169 -11.34 10.02 -5.95
CA GLY A 169 -12.69 9.62 -6.35
C GLY A 169 -12.71 8.70 -7.57
N ASN A 170 -13.89 8.20 -7.92
CA ASN A 170 -14.03 7.38 -9.13
C ASN A 170 -13.82 8.22 -10.38
N VAL A 171 -12.88 7.81 -11.23
CA VAL A 171 -12.59 8.43 -12.53
C VAL A 171 -12.80 7.42 -13.65
N ASN A 172 -13.24 7.90 -14.81
CA ASN A 172 -13.46 7.06 -15.99
C ASN A 172 -12.18 7.03 -16.83
N ILE A 173 -11.51 5.87 -16.89
CA ILE A 173 -10.30 5.63 -17.69
C ILE A 173 -10.71 4.82 -18.91
N LYS A 174 -10.44 5.35 -20.11
CA LYS A 174 -10.81 4.73 -21.38
C LYS A 174 -9.56 4.41 -22.19
N TYR A 175 -9.49 3.16 -22.67
CA TYR A 175 -8.49 2.72 -23.64
C TYR A 175 -9.14 2.55 -25.01
N THR A 176 -8.47 3.04 -26.06
CA THR A 176 -8.97 2.97 -27.45
C THR A 176 -7.84 2.55 -28.37
N ILE A 177 -8.03 1.50 -29.16
CA ILE A 177 -7.09 1.14 -30.23
C ILE A 177 -7.28 2.13 -31.37
N ILE A 178 -6.24 2.89 -31.68
CA ILE A 178 -6.25 3.95 -32.70
C ILE A 178 -5.56 3.54 -33.99
N LYS A 179 -4.77 2.44 -33.97
CA LYS A 179 -4.07 1.96 -35.15
C LYS A 179 -3.80 0.45 -35.05
N GLU A 180 -3.98 -0.25 -36.17
CA GLU A 180 -3.57 -1.65 -36.38
C GLU A 180 -2.79 -1.73 -37.70
N GLU A 181 -1.55 -2.24 -37.64
CA GLU A 181 -0.64 -2.32 -38.81
C GLU A 181 0.10 -3.64 -38.86
N GLY A 182 0.51 -4.07 -40.04
CA GLY A 182 1.30 -5.27 -40.27
C GLY A 182 0.49 -6.48 -40.73
N PRO A 183 1.15 -7.51 -41.25
CA PRO A 183 0.53 -8.77 -41.66
C PRO A 183 0.03 -9.55 -40.42
N ASP A 184 -0.89 -10.50 -40.63
CA ASP A 184 -1.57 -11.21 -39.53
C ASP A 184 -0.62 -11.92 -38.53
N HIS A 185 0.57 -12.30 -38.96
CA HIS A 185 1.59 -12.95 -38.14
C HIS A 185 2.55 -11.97 -37.43
N ASP A 186 2.50 -10.67 -37.75
CA ASP A 186 3.33 -9.60 -37.11
C ASP A 186 2.54 -8.30 -37.01
N LYS A 187 1.32 -8.37 -36.44
CA LYS A 187 0.48 -7.19 -36.22
C LYS A 187 1.00 -6.32 -35.08
N LYS A 188 1.06 -5.01 -35.32
CA LYS A 188 1.32 -3.99 -34.32
C LYS A 188 0.05 -3.20 -34.03
N PHE A 189 -0.23 -3.01 -32.75
CA PHE A 189 -1.38 -2.26 -32.25
C PHE A 189 -0.90 -1.00 -31.54
N THR A 190 -1.60 0.10 -31.78
CA THR A 190 -1.38 1.35 -31.05
C THR A 190 -2.63 1.66 -30.23
N ALA A 191 -2.47 1.78 -28.91
CA ALA A 191 -3.54 2.11 -27.98
C ALA A 191 -3.34 3.50 -27.40
N LYS A 192 -4.44 4.25 -27.27
CA LYS A 192 -4.52 5.54 -26.58
C LYS A 192 -5.22 5.32 -25.23
N VAL A 193 -4.72 5.98 -24.17
CA VAL A 193 -5.38 6.05 -22.86
C VAL A 193 -5.82 7.48 -22.54
N GLU A 194 -7.05 7.62 -22.07
CA GLU A 194 -7.70 8.88 -21.67
C GLU A 194 -8.30 8.74 -20.27
N CYS A 195 -8.29 9.83 -19.49
CA CYS A 195 -8.98 9.95 -18.20
C CYS A 195 -9.93 11.14 -18.27
N GLU A 196 -11.23 10.92 -17.98
CA GLU A 196 -12.27 11.95 -18.07
C GLU A 196 -12.25 12.71 -19.42
N GLY A 197 -12.00 11.99 -20.51
CA GLY A 197 -11.90 12.54 -21.86
C GLY A 197 -10.60 13.31 -22.17
N LYS A 198 -9.68 13.43 -21.22
CA LYS A 198 -8.36 14.03 -21.42
C LYS A 198 -7.34 12.97 -21.82
N TYR A 199 -6.64 13.23 -22.90
CA TYR A 199 -5.53 12.40 -23.38
C TYR A 199 -4.40 12.31 -22.33
N LEU A 200 -3.90 11.11 -22.08
CA LEU A 200 -2.75 10.87 -21.21
C LEU A 200 -1.52 10.36 -21.97
N ALA A 201 -1.65 9.25 -22.72
CA ALA A 201 -0.52 8.65 -23.43
C ALA A 201 -0.95 7.72 -24.56
N ILE A 202 0.05 7.31 -25.38
CA ILE A 202 -0.06 6.29 -26.43
C ILE A 202 0.98 5.19 -26.16
N GLY A 203 0.56 3.92 -26.33
CA GLY A 203 1.41 2.75 -26.25
C GLY A 203 1.31 1.88 -27.48
N GLU A 204 2.38 1.19 -27.83
CA GLU A 204 2.44 0.25 -28.95
C GLU A 204 2.75 -1.16 -28.44
N GLY A 205 2.21 -2.18 -29.11
CA GLY A 205 2.43 -3.57 -28.71
C GLY A 205 2.02 -4.55 -29.80
N SER A 206 2.48 -5.81 -29.65
CA SER A 206 2.16 -6.93 -30.54
C SER A 206 0.75 -7.49 -30.35
N SER A 207 0.02 -7.02 -29.35
CA SER A 207 -1.39 -7.32 -29.11
C SER A 207 -2.11 -6.09 -28.57
N LYS A 208 -3.45 -6.04 -28.69
CA LYS A 208 -4.28 -4.97 -28.13
C LYS A 208 -4.01 -4.78 -26.64
N LYS A 209 -3.97 -5.87 -25.87
CA LYS A 209 -3.68 -5.86 -24.43
C LYS A 209 -2.29 -5.30 -24.13
N HIS A 210 -1.27 -5.68 -24.91
CA HIS A 210 0.10 -5.17 -24.74
C HIS A 210 0.19 -3.68 -25.04
N ALA A 211 -0.45 -3.22 -26.14
CA ALA A 211 -0.50 -1.80 -26.49
C ALA A 211 -1.20 -0.95 -25.41
N GLU A 212 -2.30 -1.44 -24.82
CA GLU A 212 -2.99 -0.79 -23.71
C GLU A 212 -2.13 -0.72 -22.44
N MET A 213 -1.36 -1.79 -22.14
CA MET A 213 -0.45 -1.80 -20.99
C MET A 213 0.71 -0.82 -21.17
N GLU A 214 1.31 -0.74 -22.35
CA GLU A 214 2.35 0.24 -22.66
C GLU A 214 1.81 1.67 -22.63
N ALA A 215 0.57 1.92 -23.06
CA ALA A 215 -0.11 3.21 -22.92
C ALA A 215 -0.28 3.58 -21.44
N ALA A 216 -0.72 2.64 -20.60
CA ALA A 216 -0.84 2.85 -19.16
C ALA A 216 0.51 3.13 -18.49
N LYS A 217 1.57 2.40 -18.86
CA LYS A 217 2.93 2.61 -18.35
C LYS A 217 3.43 4.03 -18.66
N LYS A 218 3.34 4.47 -19.91
CA LYS A 218 3.73 5.83 -20.32
C LYS A 218 2.89 6.90 -19.63
N ALA A 219 1.59 6.66 -19.45
CA ALA A 219 0.72 7.58 -18.70
C ALA A 219 1.18 7.73 -17.25
N ILE A 220 1.57 6.64 -16.58
CA ILE A 220 2.12 6.66 -15.22
C ILE A 220 3.43 7.46 -15.17
N GLU A 221 4.33 7.28 -16.12
CA GLU A 221 5.59 8.01 -16.19
C GLU A 221 5.35 9.53 -16.37
N ILE A 222 4.46 9.91 -17.30
CA ILE A 222 4.07 11.31 -17.52
C ILE A 222 3.43 11.91 -16.25
N LEU A 223 2.51 11.18 -15.60
CA LEU A 223 1.86 11.65 -14.39
C LEU A 223 2.81 11.76 -13.18
N LYS A 224 3.79 10.86 -13.08
CA LYS A 224 4.84 10.94 -12.04
C LYS A 224 5.72 12.18 -12.27
N LYS A 225 6.24 12.35 -13.50
CA LYS A 225 7.05 13.50 -13.87
C LYS A 225 6.29 14.81 -13.66
N TRP A 226 5.03 14.87 -14.11
CA TRP A 226 4.16 16.03 -13.86
C TRP A 226 3.93 16.28 -12.37
N LYS A 227 3.77 15.21 -11.56
CA LYS A 227 3.62 15.30 -10.11
C LYS A 227 4.90 15.78 -9.43
N GLU A 228 6.07 15.33 -9.85
CA GLU A 228 7.38 15.78 -9.37
C GLU A 228 7.65 17.24 -9.74
N GLU A 229 7.40 17.64 -11.00
CA GLU A 229 7.54 19.02 -11.47
C GLU A 229 6.52 19.97 -10.85
N ASN A 230 5.34 19.48 -10.44
CA ASN A 230 4.25 20.27 -9.85
C ASN A 230 4.00 19.96 -8.36
N MET A 231 4.84 19.17 -7.68
CA MET A 231 4.81 19.03 -6.22
C MET A 231 5.30 20.33 -5.61
N LYS A 232 4.39 21.31 -5.53
CA LYS A 232 4.60 22.51 -4.72
C LYS A 232 4.83 22.05 -3.28
N LYS A 233 5.98 22.39 -2.70
CA LYS A 233 6.19 22.17 -1.28
C LYS A 233 5.06 22.85 -0.53
N THR A 234 4.39 22.14 0.38
CA THR A 234 3.37 22.77 1.24
C THR A 234 4.09 23.61 2.28
N TYR A 235 3.81 24.90 2.27
CA TYR A 235 4.28 25.83 3.27
C TYR A 235 3.12 26.16 4.22
N VAL A 236 3.29 25.85 5.50
CA VAL A 236 2.30 26.19 6.53
C VAL A 236 2.66 27.56 7.11
N LEU A 237 1.85 28.56 6.82
CA LEU A 237 1.99 29.92 7.35
C LEU A 237 1.33 29.98 8.73
N PRO A 238 2.11 30.13 9.81
CA PRO A 238 1.54 30.29 11.15
C PRO A 238 0.99 31.70 11.33
N ILE A 239 -0.20 31.79 11.89
CA ILE A 239 -0.83 33.04 12.35
C ILE A 239 -1.02 32.92 13.85
N GLU A 240 -0.18 33.64 14.61
CA GLU A 240 -0.20 33.56 16.06
C GLU A 240 -1.41 34.33 16.63
N LEU A 241 -2.27 33.57 17.30
CA LEU A 241 -3.35 34.14 18.11
C LEU A 241 -2.74 34.59 19.44
N LYS A 242 -2.51 35.91 19.58
CA LYS A 242 -1.97 36.46 20.81
C LYS A 242 -3.00 36.46 21.92
N GLU A 243 -2.57 36.05 23.11
CA GLU A 243 -3.45 35.82 24.26
C GLU A 243 -4.02 37.07 24.88
N THR A 244 -5.31 36.99 25.27
CA THR A 244 -5.93 37.86 26.26
C THR A 244 -6.62 37.10 27.39
N ILE A 245 -6.56 35.78 27.42
CA ILE A 245 -7.31 34.92 28.35
C ILE A 245 -6.35 34.01 29.12
N GLU A 246 -6.68 33.72 30.38
CA GLU A 246 -5.96 32.73 31.20
C GLU A 246 -5.71 31.44 30.42
N ARG A 247 -4.43 31.09 30.24
CA ARG A 247 -4.04 29.82 29.66
C ARG A 247 -4.72 28.69 30.45
N GLU A 248 -5.18 27.67 29.76
CA GLU A 248 -5.55 26.45 30.45
C GLU A 248 -4.35 25.92 31.24
N LYS A 249 -4.59 25.54 32.48
CA LYS A 249 -3.53 25.15 33.43
C LYS A 249 -3.12 23.69 33.22
N ASP A 250 -2.76 23.32 32.01
CA ASP A 250 -2.12 22.01 31.78
C ASP A 250 -0.65 22.04 32.21
N ILE A 251 -0.01 20.85 32.18
CA ILE A 251 1.37 20.68 32.66
C ILE A 251 2.42 21.43 31.80
N PHE A 252 2.06 21.83 30.58
CA PHE A 252 2.92 22.59 29.66
C PHE A 252 2.73 24.11 29.79
N SER A 253 1.78 24.53 30.60
CA SER A 253 1.51 25.96 30.82
C SER A 253 2.58 26.60 31.68
N SER A 254 2.89 27.89 31.41
CA SER A 254 3.83 28.68 32.23
C SER A 254 3.34 28.75 33.68
N SER A 255 4.25 28.48 34.62
CA SER A 255 4.02 28.63 36.05
C SER A 255 4.02 30.10 36.52
N ALA A 256 4.60 30.99 35.71
CA ALA A 256 4.59 32.42 35.96
C ALA A 256 3.29 33.00 35.38
N GLY A 257 2.38 33.42 36.26
CA GLY A 257 1.16 34.14 35.89
C GLY A 257 1.45 35.53 35.30
N ILE A 258 2.08 35.58 34.14
CA ILE A 258 2.38 36.83 33.43
C ILE A 258 1.11 37.19 32.65
N LYS A 259 0.35 38.14 33.18
CA LYS A 259 -0.67 38.88 32.43
C LYS A 259 0.05 39.81 31.46
N LEU A 260 0.40 39.33 30.29
CA LEU A 260 0.74 40.19 29.18
C LEU A 260 -0.57 40.61 28.51
N GLN A 261 -0.96 41.89 28.68
CA GLN A 261 -1.98 42.52 27.85
C GLN A 261 -1.41 42.69 26.44
N GLU A 262 -1.43 41.66 25.63
CA GLU A 262 -1.09 41.78 24.22
C GLU A 262 -2.36 41.98 23.40
N LYS A 263 -2.28 42.91 22.44
CA LYS A 263 -3.37 43.25 21.52
C LYS A 263 -3.82 41.98 20.73
N GLN A 264 -5.11 41.66 20.81
CA GLN A 264 -5.70 40.59 19.99
C GLN A 264 -5.42 40.86 18.52
N ILE A 265 -5.09 39.78 17.77
CA ILE A 265 -4.94 39.85 16.33
C ILE A 265 -6.26 40.27 15.66
N THR A 266 -6.15 41.17 14.69
CA THR A 266 -7.31 41.65 13.90
C THR A 266 -7.32 41.03 12.51
N ALA A 267 -8.45 41.12 11.82
CA ALA A 267 -8.56 40.71 10.40
C ALA A 267 -7.52 41.42 9.52
N LYS A 268 -7.19 42.70 9.84
CA LYS A 268 -6.15 43.44 9.12
C LYS A 268 -4.77 42.85 9.33
N ASP A 269 -4.42 42.50 10.58
CA ASP A 269 -3.12 41.86 10.87
C ASP A 269 -2.97 40.51 10.11
N VAL A 270 -4.06 39.73 10.01
CA VAL A 270 -4.07 38.48 9.23
C VAL A 270 -3.80 38.74 7.73
N VAL A 271 -4.46 39.75 7.16
CA VAL A 271 -4.24 40.17 5.77
C VAL A 271 -2.80 40.63 5.55
N ASP A 272 -2.26 41.48 6.44
CA ASP A 272 -0.90 41.97 6.31
C ASP A 272 0.15 40.83 6.37
N ILE A 273 -0.07 39.84 7.25
CA ILE A 273 0.80 38.66 7.33
C ILE A 273 0.71 37.85 6.02
N ILE A 274 -0.50 37.61 5.50
CA ILE A 274 -0.69 36.83 4.25
C ILE A 274 -0.03 37.54 3.08
N GLU A 275 -0.30 38.84 2.89
CA GLU A 275 0.23 39.63 1.77
C GLU A 275 1.77 39.71 1.78
N LYS A 276 2.37 39.85 2.97
CA LYS A 276 3.82 39.84 3.12
C LYS A 276 4.40 38.48 2.65
N ASN A 277 3.87 37.39 3.18
CA ASN A 277 4.41 36.04 2.87
C ASN A 277 4.12 35.60 1.44
N LEU A 278 3.00 36.01 0.84
CA LEU A 278 2.71 35.72 -0.58
C LEU A 278 3.71 36.36 -1.54
N LYS A 279 4.39 37.46 -1.15
CA LYS A 279 5.46 38.09 -1.96
C LYS A 279 6.78 37.33 -1.88
N GLU A 280 7.02 36.61 -0.79
CA GLU A 280 8.28 35.93 -0.51
C GLU A 280 8.24 34.45 -0.92
N ILE A 281 7.04 33.85 -1.01
CA ILE A 281 6.83 32.42 -1.25
C ILE A 281 6.34 32.20 -2.69
N GLU A 282 7.26 32.06 -3.62
CA GLU A 282 6.93 31.72 -5.01
C GLU A 282 6.64 30.22 -5.18
N ASN A 283 5.61 29.89 -5.96
CA ASN A 283 5.28 28.54 -6.44
C ASN A 283 5.00 27.44 -5.41
N ASN A 284 4.70 27.77 -4.15
CA ASN A 284 4.37 26.79 -3.11
C ASN A 284 2.85 26.67 -2.88
N ASN A 285 2.45 25.49 -2.36
CA ASN A 285 1.11 25.29 -1.82
C ASN A 285 1.06 25.89 -0.40
N ILE A 286 0.32 26.98 -0.19
CA ILE A 286 0.28 27.66 1.10
C ILE A 286 -0.95 27.21 1.88
N GLU A 287 -0.75 26.78 3.11
CA GLU A 287 -1.78 26.53 4.11
C GLU A 287 -1.62 27.52 5.26
N ILE A 288 -2.71 27.95 5.85
CA ILE A 288 -2.69 28.79 7.05
C ILE A 288 -2.97 27.92 8.27
N SER A 289 -2.18 28.08 9.32
CA SER A 289 -2.43 27.50 10.63
C SER A 289 -2.59 28.59 11.68
N PHE A 290 -3.75 28.65 12.32
CA PHE A 290 -3.93 29.52 13.49
C PHE A 290 -3.30 28.87 14.71
N GLU A 291 -2.24 29.51 15.24
CA GLU A 291 -1.35 29.02 16.29
C GLU A 291 -1.49 29.83 17.59
N GLY A 292 -0.85 29.37 18.65
CA GLY A 292 -0.86 30.01 19.98
C GLY A 292 -2.04 29.54 20.82
N GLU A 293 -3.18 30.25 20.74
CA GLU A 293 -4.42 29.87 21.40
C GLU A 293 -5.29 28.92 20.57
N TYR A 294 -6.22 28.24 21.26
CA TYR A 294 -7.19 27.37 20.58
C TYR A 294 -8.26 28.21 19.89
N PHE A 295 -8.24 28.25 18.57
CA PHE A 295 -9.12 29.07 17.75
C PHE A 295 -10.61 28.97 18.12
N THR A 296 -11.07 27.75 18.43
CA THR A 296 -12.48 27.50 18.79
C THR A 296 -12.87 28.01 20.18
N LYS A 297 -11.92 28.54 20.96
CA LYS A 297 -12.16 29.21 22.23
C LYS A 297 -12.53 30.70 22.06
N LEU A 298 -12.16 31.25 20.90
CA LEU A 298 -12.55 32.61 20.55
C LEU A 298 -14.08 32.72 20.40
N ASP A 299 -14.62 33.93 20.65
CA ASP A 299 -16.04 34.21 20.37
C ASP A 299 -16.38 33.95 18.90
N LEU A 300 -17.62 33.56 18.64
CA LEU A 300 -18.04 33.20 17.28
C LEU A 300 -17.86 34.33 16.28
N ASP A 301 -18.13 35.57 16.69
CA ASP A 301 -17.94 36.76 15.85
C ASP A 301 -16.46 36.99 15.52
N LYS A 302 -15.57 36.71 16.47
CA LYS A 302 -14.12 36.82 16.26
C LYS A 302 -13.62 35.68 15.32
N GLN A 303 -14.14 34.48 15.48
CA GLN A 303 -13.86 33.38 14.54
C GLN A 303 -14.28 33.77 13.11
N GLU A 304 -15.49 34.34 12.94
CA GLU A 304 -15.97 34.79 11.64
C GLU A 304 -15.15 35.95 11.07
N GLU A 305 -14.77 36.92 11.90
CA GLU A 305 -13.91 38.05 11.52
C GLU A 305 -12.58 37.55 10.91
N LEU A 306 -11.86 36.71 11.65
CA LEU A 306 -10.55 36.21 11.21
C LEU A 306 -10.65 35.29 9.97
N LEU A 307 -11.63 34.39 9.93
CA LEU A 307 -11.79 33.50 8.78
C LEU A 307 -12.28 34.23 7.53
N SER A 308 -13.08 35.28 7.69
CA SER A 308 -13.56 36.07 6.55
C SER A 308 -12.41 36.79 5.83
N SER A 309 -11.37 37.19 6.55
CA SER A 309 -10.19 37.83 5.98
C SER A 309 -9.33 36.89 5.12
N VAL A 310 -9.37 35.58 5.39
CA VAL A 310 -8.66 34.54 4.62
C VAL A 310 -9.46 34.09 3.38
N LEU A 311 -10.77 34.18 3.42
CA LEU A 311 -11.65 33.62 2.39
C LEU A 311 -11.37 34.10 0.95
N PRO A 312 -11.02 35.39 0.68
CA PRO A 312 -10.64 35.84 -0.65
C PRO A 312 -9.48 35.04 -1.25
N TYR A 313 -8.43 34.81 -0.46
CA TYR A 313 -7.23 34.08 -0.88
C TYR A 313 -7.49 32.59 -1.18
N ILE A 314 -8.45 31.98 -0.49
CA ILE A 314 -8.91 30.61 -0.80
C ILE A 314 -9.66 30.60 -2.13
N LYS A 315 -10.53 31.58 -2.39
CA LYS A 315 -11.29 31.69 -3.65
C LYS A 315 -10.35 31.91 -4.85
N GLU A 316 -9.27 32.63 -4.65
CA GLU A 316 -8.23 32.89 -5.67
C GLU A 316 -7.21 31.75 -5.79
N ASN A 317 -7.38 30.66 -5.05
CA ASN A 317 -6.44 29.51 -4.98
C ASN A 317 -5.00 29.90 -4.55
N LYS A 318 -4.82 31.03 -3.87
CA LYS A 318 -3.54 31.44 -3.28
C LYS A 318 -3.27 30.68 -1.97
N ILE A 319 -4.32 30.33 -1.25
CA ILE A 319 -4.29 29.51 -0.03
C ILE A 319 -5.14 28.28 -0.26
N SER A 320 -4.58 27.10 0.02
CA SER A 320 -5.22 25.80 -0.27
C SER A 320 -6.04 25.28 0.90
N ASN A 321 -5.67 25.65 2.14
CA ASN A 321 -6.26 25.10 3.36
C ASN A 321 -6.12 26.07 4.53
N ILE A 322 -7.03 25.95 5.49
CA ILE A 322 -6.92 26.54 6.84
C ILE A 322 -6.90 25.40 7.84
N ILE A 323 -5.92 25.42 8.74
CA ILE A 323 -5.74 24.49 9.85
C ILE A 323 -6.17 25.18 11.14
N ILE A 324 -7.07 24.56 11.88
CA ILE A 324 -7.57 25.08 13.15
C ILE A 324 -7.14 24.16 14.30
N LYS A 325 -6.48 24.72 15.30
CA LYS A 325 -6.21 24.03 16.57
C LYS A 325 -7.38 24.16 17.53
N THR A 326 -7.69 23.09 18.25
CA THR A 326 -8.84 23.02 19.15
C THR A 326 -8.64 22.07 20.31
N LEU A 327 -9.39 22.32 21.40
CA LEU A 327 -9.61 21.36 22.47
C LEU A 327 -10.93 20.57 22.26
N PRO A 328 -11.04 19.32 22.75
CA PRO A 328 -12.24 18.50 22.58
C PRO A 328 -13.52 19.17 23.14
N GLN A 329 -13.44 19.81 24.31
CA GLN A 329 -14.59 20.46 24.95
C GLN A 329 -15.10 21.67 24.16
N ASN A 330 -14.23 22.35 23.39
CA ASN A 330 -14.57 23.55 22.63
C ASN A 330 -15.29 23.23 21.30
N ILE A 331 -15.41 21.95 20.93
CA ILE A 331 -16.09 21.53 19.70
C ILE A 331 -17.60 21.56 19.89
N THR A 332 -18.25 22.49 19.19
CA THR A 332 -19.71 22.67 19.12
C THR A 332 -20.22 22.62 17.68
N LYS A 333 -21.52 22.39 17.50
CA LYS A 333 -22.12 22.45 16.17
C LYS A 333 -22.04 23.85 15.55
N GLN A 334 -22.03 24.89 16.38
CA GLN A 334 -22.00 26.29 15.93
C GLN A 334 -20.65 26.63 15.31
N ASN A 335 -19.55 26.41 16.04
CA ASN A 335 -18.23 26.69 15.49
C ASN A 335 -17.90 25.80 14.28
N LEU A 336 -18.31 24.51 14.25
CA LEU A 336 -18.12 23.67 13.07
C LEU A 336 -18.90 24.17 11.84
N LYS A 337 -20.06 24.77 12.00
CA LYS A 337 -20.79 25.44 10.90
C LYS A 337 -20.00 26.64 10.37
N ILE A 338 -19.43 27.46 11.25
CA ILE A 338 -18.59 28.61 10.88
C ILE A 338 -17.37 28.12 10.13
N LEU A 339 -16.61 27.18 10.69
CA LEU A 339 -15.42 26.63 10.03
C LEU A 339 -15.74 26.11 8.62
N ARG A 340 -16.86 25.41 8.44
CA ARG A 340 -17.30 24.92 7.14
C ARG A 340 -17.71 26.03 6.17
N LYS A 341 -18.42 27.07 6.66
CA LYS A 341 -18.80 28.27 5.89
C LYS A 341 -17.58 28.92 5.26
N TYR A 342 -16.47 29.01 6.02
CA TYR A 342 -15.23 29.66 5.61
C TYR A 342 -14.17 28.70 5.01
N LYS A 343 -14.60 27.51 4.54
CA LYS A 343 -13.76 26.56 3.79
C LYS A 343 -12.58 25.98 4.57
N VAL A 344 -12.60 25.99 5.89
CA VAL A 344 -11.65 25.24 6.70
C VAL A 344 -11.72 23.77 6.32
N LYS A 345 -10.58 23.11 6.11
CA LYS A 345 -10.53 21.68 5.76
C LYS A 345 -9.99 20.82 6.90
N THR A 346 -9.04 21.36 7.70
CA THR A 346 -8.30 20.59 8.69
C THR A 346 -8.55 21.09 10.11
N ILE A 347 -8.85 20.16 11.00
CA ILE A 347 -8.94 20.40 12.45
C ILE A 347 -7.87 19.55 13.14
N LYS A 348 -6.95 20.23 13.85
CA LYS A 348 -5.94 19.64 14.70
C LYS A 348 -6.45 19.69 16.15
N MET A 349 -6.80 18.53 16.70
CA MET A 349 -7.35 18.42 18.03
C MET A 349 -6.30 17.95 19.03
N GLU A 350 -6.16 18.69 20.12
CA GLU A 350 -5.34 18.30 21.27
C GLU A 350 -5.98 17.08 21.95
N VAL A 351 -5.29 15.97 21.98
CA VAL A 351 -5.76 14.72 22.58
C VAL A 351 -4.89 14.29 23.73
N ALA A 352 -3.61 14.58 23.62
CA ALA A 352 -2.56 14.22 24.58
C ALA A 352 -2.47 12.70 24.84
N SER A 353 -3.49 12.12 25.43
CA SER A 353 -3.67 10.67 25.72
C SER A 353 -5.15 10.30 25.64
N LEU A 354 -5.47 9.01 25.62
CA LEU A 354 -6.83 8.50 25.78
C LEU A 354 -7.06 7.80 27.15
N SER A 355 -6.11 7.97 28.06
CA SER A 355 -6.23 7.57 29.48
C SER A 355 -6.75 8.76 30.29
N ASN A 356 -7.95 8.64 30.89
CA ASN A 356 -8.48 9.67 31.79
C ASN A 356 -7.57 9.93 32.99
N TYR A 357 -6.84 8.91 33.45
CA TYR A 357 -5.86 9.05 34.53
C TYR A 357 -4.72 9.99 34.10
N LEU A 358 -4.10 9.71 32.94
CA LEU A 358 -2.98 10.54 32.43
C LEU A 358 -3.43 11.95 32.06
N LEU A 359 -4.62 12.10 31.48
CA LEU A 359 -5.19 13.43 31.18
C LEU A 359 -5.34 14.26 32.47
N LYS A 360 -5.88 13.65 33.53
CA LYS A 360 -6.01 14.31 34.83
C LYS A 360 -4.65 14.59 35.47
N ARG A 361 -3.70 13.64 35.41
CA ARG A 361 -2.34 13.80 35.96
C ARG A 361 -1.58 14.93 35.27
N ALA A 362 -1.71 15.04 33.94
CA ALA A 362 -1.14 16.12 33.14
C ALA A 362 -2.02 17.39 33.14
N GLN A 363 -3.04 17.46 33.99
CA GLN A 363 -3.93 18.61 34.19
C GLN A 363 -4.67 19.11 32.94
N PHE A 364 -4.93 18.22 31.99
CA PHE A 364 -5.83 18.54 30.89
C PHE A 364 -7.28 18.64 31.37
N SER A 365 -8.01 19.63 30.84
CA SER A 365 -9.39 19.96 31.23
C SER A 365 -10.46 19.15 30.51
N PHE A 366 -10.08 18.11 29.77
CA PHE A 366 -10.98 17.26 29.00
C PHE A 366 -10.76 15.77 29.29
N SER A 367 -11.76 14.96 28.94
CA SER A 367 -11.81 13.53 29.16
C SER A 367 -11.84 12.75 27.84
N TYR A 368 -11.65 11.44 27.91
CA TYR A 368 -11.81 10.51 26.78
C TYR A 368 -13.21 10.61 26.14
N GLU A 369 -14.28 10.75 26.93
CA GLU A 369 -15.64 10.85 26.37
C GLU A 369 -15.84 12.18 25.61
N GLU A 370 -15.21 13.25 26.03
CA GLU A 370 -15.22 14.53 25.29
C GLU A 370 -14.43 14.41 23.97
N ILE A 371 -13.27 13.77 23.98
CA ILE A 371 -12.51 13.47 22.75
C ILE A 371 -13.36 12.65 21.77
N LYS A 372 -14.01 11.60 22.25
CA LYS A 372 -14.89 10.74 21.46
C LYS A 372 -16.09 11.47 20.90
N ARG A 373 -16.75 12.32 21.69
CA ARG A 373 -17.85 13.18 21.27
C ARG A 373 -17.40 14.17 20.18
N ALA A 374 -16.31 14.87 20.41
CA ALA A 374 -15.74 15.84 19.47
C ALA A 374 -15.34 15.17 18.15
N THR A 375 -14.66 14.02 18.22
CA THR A 375 -14.29 13.21 17.06
C THR A 375 -15.48 12.85 16.19
N LYS A 376 -16.55 12.32 16.81
CA LYS A 376 -17.79 11.97 16.09
C LYS A 376 -18.41 13.18 15.41
N LEU A 377 -18.39 14.33 16.06
CA LEU A 377 -18.96 15.56 15.54
C LEU A 377 -18.14 16.11 14.37
N ILE A 378 -16.81 16.22 14.53
CA ILE A 378 -15.89 16.69 13.47
C ILE A 378 -16.00 15.81 12.22
N LYS A 379 -15.97 14.47 12.39
CA LYS A 379 -16.13 13.52 11.27
C LYS A 379 -17.48 13.66 10.56
N ARG A 380 -18.57 13.88 11.29
CA ARG A 380 -19.90 14.11 10.72
C ARG A 380 -19.95 15.37 9.85
N PHE A 381 -19.17 16.39 10.18
CA PHE A 381 -19.04 17.61 9.39
C PHE A 381 -18.06 17.49 8.21
N GLY A 382 -17.32 16.38 8.09
CA GLY A 382 -16.46 16.09 6.96
C GLY A 382 -15.08 16.74 6.99
N PHE A 383 -14.60 17.19 8.15
CA PHE A 383 -13.26 17.76 8.28
C PHE A 383 -12.17 16.68 8.30
N TYR A 384 -10.98 17.03 7.82
CA TYR A 384 -9.76 16.25 8.02
C TYR A 384 -9.33 16.41 9.48
N LEU A 385 -9.37 15.32 10.23
CA LEU A 385 -9.10 15.34 11.67
C LEU A 385 -7.70 14.80 11.96
N ILE A 386 -6.89 15.65 12.59
CA ILE A 386 -5.56 15.32 13.11
C ILE A 386 -5.65 15.24 14.63
N TYR A 387 -5.11 14.18 15.22
CA TYR A 387 -4.89 14.09 16.66
C TYR A 387 -3.47 14.48 16.99
N LYS A 388 -3.29 15.28 18.04
CA LYS A 388 -2.01 15.55 18.65
C LYS A 388 -1.90 14.74 19.94
N ILE A 389 -0.92 13.86 20.02
CA ILE A 389 -0.66 13.02 21.20
C ILE A 389 0.77 13.17 21.67
N TYR A 390 1.02 12.79 22.93
CA TYR A 390 2.35 12.87 23.52
C TYR A 390 2.80 11.49 24.03
N ILE A 391 4.10 11.24 23.89
CA ILE A 391 4.81 10.17 24.59
C ILE A 391 5.62 10.76 25.74
N GLY A 392 5.71 10.02 26.85
CA GLY A 392 6.42 10.47 28.04
C GLY A 392 5.65 11.44 28.92
N LEU A 393 4.31 11.44 28.91
CA LEU A 393 3.53 12.17 29.91
C LEU A 393 3.89 11.67 31.31
N PRO A 394 3.80 12.53 32.35
CA PRO A 394 4.07 12.12 33.72
C PRO A 394 3.29 10.85 34.11
N GLU A 395 4.02 9.88 34.69
CA GLU A 395 3.53 8.57 35.09
C GLU A 395 3.04 7.67 33.94
N ALA A 396 3.21 8.08 32.68
CA ALA A 396 2.82 7.26 31.53
C ALA A 396 3.80 6.10 31.32
N THR A 397 3.27 4.91 31.26
CA THR A 397 4.01 3.71 30.87
C THR A 397 3.93 3.46 29.36
N LYS A 398 4.83 2.64 28.83
CA LYS A 398 4.76 2.16 27.44
C LYS A 398 3.40 1.51 27.12
N LEU A 399 2.82 0.81 28.09
CA LEU A 399 1.52 0.15 27.91
C LEU A 399 0.37 1.15 27.79
N ASP A 400 0.41 2.27 28.51
CA ASP A 400 -0.60 3.33 28.40
C ASP A 400 -0.62 3.97 27.01
N GLU A 401 0.56 4.17 26.44
CA GLU A 401 0.72 4.72 25.10
C GLU A 401 0.25 3.72 24.02
N ILE A 402 0.57 2.43 24.17
CA ILE A 402 0.05 1.36 23.32
C ILE A 402 -1.49 1.29 23.41
N ASN A 403 -2.06 1.41 24.60
CA ASN A 403 -3.52 1.41 24.81
C ASN A 403 -4.15 2.65 24.17
N THR A 404 -3.51 3.83 24.28
CA THR A 404 -3.92 5.05 23.58
C THR A 404 -3.95 4.80 22.06
N ALA A 405 -2.89 4.23 21.47
CA ALA A 405 -2.85 3.92 20.04
C ALA A 405 -3.96 2.94 19.62
N LYS A 406 -4.22 1.89 20.42
CA LYS A 406 -5.32 0.93 20.18
C LYS A 406 -6.70 1.60 20.22
N LEU A 407 -6.92 2.56 21.13
CA LEU A 407 -8.17 3.32 21.21
C LEU A 407 -8.30 4.31 20.03
N ILE A 408 -7.21 4.93 19.60
CA ILE A 408 -7.18 5.77 18.39
C ILE A 408 -7.61 4.97 17.16
N CYS A 409 -7.19 3.70 17.05
CA CYS A 409 -7.65 2.80 15.97
C CYS A 409 -9.18 2.62 15.93
N LYS A 410 -9.87 2.73 17.08
CA LYS A 410 -11.35 2.69 17.14
C LYS A 410 -11.98 4.02 16.72
N LEU A 411 -11.36 5.14 17.06
CA LEU A 411 -11.84 6.48 16.75
C LEU A 411 -11.54 6.90 15.30
N LYS A 412 -10.49 6.36 14.70
CA LYS A 412 -10.09 6.53 13.29
C LYS A 412 -9.99 7.99 12.87
N PRO A 413 -9.10 8.82 13.44
CA PRO A 413 -8.73 10.09 12.84
C PRO A 413 -8.06 9.83 11.48
N LYS A 414 -7.83 10.87 10.69
CA LYS A 414 -7.11 10.75 9.42
C LYS A 414 -5.60 10.72 9.62
N CYS A 415 -5.11 11.51 10.58
CA CYS A 415 -3.70 11.60 10.93
C CYS A 415 -3.53 11.68 12.44
N VAL A 416 -2.37 11.23 12.91
CA VAL A 416 -1.92 11.38 14.31
C VAL A 416 -0.52 11.96 14.30
N GLU A 417 -0.36 13.12 14.92
CA GLU A 417 0.93 13.71 15.22
C GLU A 417 1.41 13.23 16.59
N VAL A 418 2.60 12.64 16.62
CA VAL A 418 3.23 12.12 17.83
C VAL A 418 4.34 13.06 18.26
N TYR A 419 4.22 13.61 19.46
CA TYR A 419 5.19 14.49 20.08
C TYR A 419 5.83 13.79 21.28
N GLN A 420 7.13 13.99 21.45
CA GLN A 420 7.77 13.70 22.72
C GLN A 420 7.51 14.87 23.70
N VAL A 421 7.21 14.57 24.95
CA VAL A 421 7.18 15.58 26.01
C VAL A 421 8.58 16.19 26.15
N SER A 422 8.66 17.49 26.16
CA SER A 422 9.90 18.22 26.40
C SER A 422 9.73 19.21 27.54
N ILE A 423 10.77 19.33 28.34
CA ILE A 423 10.80 20.24 29.46
C ILE A 423 11.12 21.64 28.93
N LYS A 424 10.16 22.54 29.04
CA LYS A 424 10.38 23.97 28.76
C LYS A 424 10.50 24.73 30.06
N GLU A 425 11.45 25.61 30.15
CA GLU A 425 11.64 26.49 31.33
C GLU A 425 10.33 27.17 31.73
N LYS A 426 10.15 27.35 33.03
CA LYS A 426 8.98 28.02 33.63
C LYS A 426 7.63 27.31 33.41
N THR A 427 7.62 26.05 33.02
CA THR A 427 6.41 25.24 32.98
C THR A 427 6.25 24.40 34.25
N LYS A 428 5.05 23.88 34.50
CA LYS A 428 4.82 22.98 35.63
C LYS A 428 5.63 21.71 35.55
N ILE A 429 5.78 21.13 34.32
CA ILE A 429 6.58 19.94 34.14
C ILE A 429 8.07 20.19 34.46
N ALA A 430 8.58 21.41 34.18
CA ALA A 430 9.93 21.79 34.59
C ALA A 430 10.07 21.82 36.13
N GLN A 431 9.06 22.30 36.84
CA GLN A 431 9.06 22.32 38.31
C GLN A 431 9.00 20.89 38.90
N GLU A 432 8.21 19.99 38.27
CA GLU A 432 8.16 18.57 38.68
C GLU A 432 9.49 17.86 38.41
N PHE A 433 10.15 18.19 37.30
CA PHE A 433 11.48 17.68 36.97
C PHE A 433 12.54 18.14 37.98
N GLU A 434 12.56 19.45 38.31
CA GLU A 434 13.48 20.02 39.30
C GLU A 434 13.30 19.41 40.70
N LYS A 435 12.08 19.00 41.02
CA LYS A 435 11.75 18.30 42.29
C LYS A 435 12.02 16.79 42.27
N GLY A 436 12.37 16.24 41.13
CA GLY A 436 12.48 14.78 40.96
C GLY A 436 11.14 14.02 40.93
N GLU A 437 10.03 14.74 40.72
CA GLU A 437 8.68 14.18 40.61
C GLU A 437 8.33 13.72 39.19
N TYR A 438 9.15 14.12 38.20
CA TYR A 438 9.07 13.72 36.80
C TYR A 438 10.47 13.40 36.27
N GLU A 439 10.57 12.30 35.52
CA GLU A 439 11.78 11.91 34.79
C GLU A 439 11.48 11.92 33.29
N GLU A 440 12.30 12.64 32.54
CA GLU A 440 12.17 12.71 31.09
C GLU A 440 12.62 11.39 30.44
N LEU A 441 11.91 10.94 29.41
CA LEU A 441 12.33 9.75 28.67
C LEU A 441 13.67 10.00 27.97
N THR A 442 14.55 9.03 28.04
CA THR A 442 15.74 9.02 27.17
C THR A 442 15.33 9.00 25.71
N ILE A 443 16.20 9.48 24.83
CA ILE A 443 15.94 9.46 23.38
C ILE A 443 15.68 8.03 22.87
N VAL A 444 16.37 7.03 23.38
CA VAL A 444 16.18 5.62 23.02
C VAL A 444 14.79 5.13 23.42
N GLN A 445 14.36 5.39 24.65
CA GLN A 445 13.02 5.05 25.13
C GLN A 445 11.93 5.73 24.29
N SER A 446 12.14 7.00 23.96
CA SER A 446 11.21 7.78 23.15
C SER A 446 11.07 7.23 21.73
N ILE A 447 12.19 6.84 21.10
CA ILE A 447 12.20 6.20 19.78
C ILE A 447 11.40 4.89 19.80
N GLU A 448 11.68 4.02 20.78
CA GLU A 448 10.97 2.73 20.90
C GLU A 448 9.46 2.91 21.08
N ARG A 449 9.04 3.85 21.96
CA ARG A 449 7.62 4.12 22.20
C ARG A 449 6.93 4.70 20.96
N ALA A 450 7.58 5.62 20.24
CA ALA A 450 7.05 6.20 19.01
C ALA A 450 6.91 5.15 17.90
N LYS A 451 7.87 4.24 17.76
CA LYS A 451 7.83 3.14 16.79
C LYS A 451 6.63 2.21 17.04
N GLU A 452 6.37 1.83 18.29
CA GLU A 452 5.21 0.99 18.64
C GLU A 452 3.88 1.65 18.25
N ILE A 453 3.73 2.96 18.55
CA ILE A 453 2.56 3.73 18.14
C ILE A 453 2.44 3.74 16.61
N PHE A 454 3.54 4.00 15.91
CA PHE A 454 3.60 4.03 14.46
C PHE A 454 3.09 2.71 13.85
N TYR A 455 3.60 1.56 14.32
CA TYR A 455 3.19 0.25 13.80
C TYR A 455 1.71 -0.05 14.05
N ILE A 456 1.21 0.24 15.26
CA ILE A 456 -0.20 0.01 15.60
C ILE A 456 -1.14 0.83 14.70
N LEU A 457 -0.83 2.10 14.49
CA LEU A 457 -1.69 3.03 13.76
C LEU A 457 -1.62 2.81 12.23
N THR A 458 -0.43 2.64 11.69
CA THR A 458 -0.23 2.43 10.24
C THR A 458 -0.81 1.10 9.77
N HIS A 459 -0.76 0.04 10.60
CA HIS A 459 -1.46 -1.22 10.32
C HIS A 459 -2.98 -1.02 10.14
N LYS A 460 -3.56 0.00 10.76
CA LYS A 460 -4.98 0.38 10.58
C LYS A 460 -5.19 1.50 9.56
N LYS A 461 -4.19 1.77 8.71
CA LYS A 461 -4.22 2.79 7.65
C LYS A 461 -4.48 4.21 8.19
N ILE A 462 -4.00 4.52 9.37
CA ILE A 462 -3.99 5.87 9.94
C ILE A 462 -2.61 6.47 9.65
N THR A 463 -2.58 7.66 9.06
CA THR A 463 -1.32 8.39 8.84
C THR A 463 -0.72 8.79 10.18
N VAL A 464 0.58 8.62 10.33
CA VAL A 464 1.32 9.02 11.52
C VAL A 464 2.45 9.96 11.13
N GLU A 465 2.52 11.10 11.80
CA GLU A 465 3.59 12.08 11.65
C GLU A 465 4.35 12.17 12.97
N ILE A 466 5.65 11.91 12.93
CA ILE A 466 6.53 12.10 14.07
C ILE A 466 7.00 13.54 14.06
N MET A 467 6.81 14.24 15.16
CA MET A 467 7.07 15.67 15.25
C MET A 467 8.32 15.94 16.09
N ASN A 468 9.26 16.69 15.52
CA ASN A 468 10.40 17.19 16.27
C ASN A 468 9.94 18.19 17.35
N ASN A 469 10.73 18.31 18.40
CA ASN A 469 10.58 19.37 19.40
C ASN A 469 11.91 20.13 19.60
N VAL A 470 11.87 21.20 20.34
CA VAL A 470 13.04 22.08 20.55
C VAL A 470 14.20 21.36 21.26
N ALA A 471 13.90 20.36 22.10
CA ALA A 471 14.93 19.63 22.84
C ALA A 471 15.56 18.49 22.02
N TYR A 472 14.82 17.97 21.02
CA TYR A 472 15.23 16.83 20.23
C TYR A 472 14.91 17.06 18.75
N GLU A 473 15.67 17.92 18.09
CA GLU A 473 15.50 18.26 16.67
C GLU A 473 15.63 17.02 15.76
N GLU A 474 16.40 16.03 16.19
CA GLU A 474 16.67 14.80 15.45
C GLU A 474 15.68 13.67 15.74
N PHE A 475 14.74 13.86 16.67
CA PHE A 475 13.83 12.81 17.14
C PHE A 475 13.09 12.14 15.99
N LYS A 476 12.53 12.92 15.09
CA LYS A 476 11.83 12.40 13.90
C LYS A 476 12.76 11.53 13.07
N ASN A 477 13.94 12.02 12.73
CA ASN A 477 14.90 11.30 11.87
C ASN A 477 15.33 10.00 12.52
N ARG A 478 15.57 9.98 13.83
CA ARG A 478 15.96 8.77 14.57
C ARG A 478 14.82 7.75 14.65
N VAL A 479 13.56 8.19 14.83
CA VAL A 479 12.40 7.28 14.79
C VAL A 479 12.23 6.68 13.40
N GLU A 480 12.30 7.50 12.35
CA GLU A 480 12.21 7.04 10.96
C GLU A 480 13.34 6.07 10.62
N SER A 481 14.60 6.37 10.99
CA SER A 481 15.73 5.45 10.88
C SER A 481 15.48 4.11 11.57
N GLY A 482 14.98 4.15 12.79
CA GLY A 482 14.68 2.95 13.56
C GLY A 482 13.58 2.08 12.93
N ILE A 483 12.55 2.69 12.31
CA ILE A 483 11.51 1.98 11.56
C ILE A 483 12.12 1.30 10.32
N TRP A 484 13.01 1.99 9.63
CA TRP A 484 13.72 1.42 8.48
C TRP A 484 14.65 0.28 8.88
N PHE A 485 15.38 0.41 10.01
CA PHE A 485 16.19 -0.66 10.56
C PHE A 485 15.38 -1.93 10.82
N ASP A 486 14.24 -1.82 11.51
CA ASP A 486 13.37 -2.96 11.79
C ASP A 486 12.86 -3.59 10.47
N THR A 487 12.50 -2.76 9.50
CA THR A 487 12.03 -3.22 8.19
C THR A 487 13.13 -3.99 7.44
N ILE A 488 14.39 -3.53 7.50
CA ILE A 488 15.55 -4.21 6.91
C ILE A 488 15.79 -5.55 7.60
N VAL A 489 15.81 -5.55 8.94
CA VAL A 489 16.03 -6.77 9.75
C VAL A 489 14.93 -7.80 9.48
N ASP A 490 13.67 -7.39 9.44
CA ASP A 490 12.55 -8.30 9.16
C ASP A 490 12.62 -8.88 7.74
N LYS A 491 13.07 -8.11 6.78
CA LYS A 491 13.30 -8.59 5.42
C LYS A 491 14.46 -9.60 5.37
N ILE A 492 15.56 -9.34 6.06
CA ILE A 492 16.70 -10.27 6.13
C ILE A 492 16.27 -11.59 6.79
N LYS A 493 15.47 -11.54 7.87
CA LYS A 493 14.96 -12.73 8.56
C LYS A 493 14.04 -13.61 7.71
N GLN A 494 13.38 -13.05 6.69
CA GLN A 494 12.53 -13.84 5.77
C GLN A 494 13.34 -14.80 4.89
N TYR A 495 14.63 -14.56 4.72
CA TYR A 495 15.53 -15.50 4.06
C TYR A 495 15.97 -16.55 5.09
N ASN A 496 15.51 -17.80 4.97
CA ASN A 496 15.86 -18.93 5.87
C ASN A 496 17.36 -19.35 5.78
N VAL A 497 18.27 -18.39 5.71
CA VAL A 497 19.71 -18.60 5.60
C VAL A 497 20.47 -17.57 6.44
N LYS A 498 21.61 -17.96 7.02
CA LYS A 498 22.49 -17.00 7.69
C LYS A 498 23.15 -16.11 6.63
N VAL A 499 22.76 -14.85 6.61
CA VAL A 499 23.26 -13.85 5.67
C VAL A 499 24.53 -13.22 6.21
N LYS A 500 25.58 -13.10 5.37
CA LYS A 500 26.85 -12.46 5.72
C LYS A 500 27.00 -11.07 5.08
N GLU A 501 26.49 -10.90 3.85
CA GLU A 501 26.62 -9.66 3.10
C GLU A 501 25.36 -9.40 2.30
N VAL A 502 24.82 -8.17 2.38
CA VAL A 502 23.61 -7.74 1.66
C VAL A 502 23.83 -6.41 0.95
N GLU A 503 23.14 -6.26 -0.17
CA GLU A 503 22.89 -4.98 -0.79
C GLU A 503 21.41 -4.64 -0.61
N ILE A 504 21.13 -3.47 -0.06
CA ILE A 504 19.81 -2.99 0.29
C ILE A 504 19.45 -1.93 -0.75
N GLU A 505 18.49 -2.23 -1.61
CA GLU A 505 18.00 -1.31 -2.62
C GLU A 505 16.80 -0.53 -2.10
N VAL A 506 16.83 0.80 -2.26
CA VAL A 506 15.77 1.71 -1.81
C VAL A 506 15.52 2.81 -2.84
N ASN A 507 14.31 3.40 -2.79
CA ASN A 507 14.06 4.62 -3.56
C ASN A 507 15.00 5.75 -3.08
N PRO A 508 15.53 6.62 -3.97
CA PRO A 508 16.42 7.73 -3.60
C PRO A 508 15.89 8.60 -2.44
N GLN A 509 14.57 8.81 -2.36
CA GLN A 509 13.93 9.58 -1.28
C GLN A 509 14.04 8.92 0.11
N ASN A 510 14.36 7.65 0.15
CA ASN A 510 14.46 6.87 1.39
C ASN A 510 15.89 6.48 1.75
N PHE A 511 16.88 6.96 0.98
CA PHE A 511 18.28 6.59 1.17
C PHE A 511 18.77 6.94 2.59
N GLU A 512 18.56 8.19 3.01
CA GLU A 512 18.96 8.67 4.34
C GLU A 512 18.30 7.86 5.48
N ASN A 513 17.02 7.53 5.33
CA ASN A 513 16.31 6.72 6.33
C ASN A 513 16.81 5.28 6.37
N ALA A 514 17.25 4.72 5.25
CA ALA A 514 17.75 3.35 5.17
C ALA A 514 19.17 3.19 5.73
N ILE A 515 20.07 4.14 5.46
CA ILE A 515 21.41 4.15 6.09
C ILE A 515 21.32 4.47 7.57
N GLY A 516 20.28 5.21 7.95
CA GLY A 516 20.04 5.67 9.31
C GLY A 516 20.79 6.95 9.66
N PHE A 517 20.38 7.55 10.78
CA PHE A 517 21.02 8.74 11.30
C PHE A 517 22.52 8.46 11.55
N GLU A 518 23.42 9.23 10.96
CA GLU A 518 24.89 9.04 11.04
C GLU A 518 25.36 7.60 10.66
N ASN A 519 24.70 6.93 9.72
CA ASN A 519 24.93 5.54 9.31
C ASN A 519 24.60 4.47 10.38
N GLU A 520 23.87 4.82 11.41
CA GLU A 520 23.54 3.98 12.55
C GLU A 520 22.95 2.61 12.16
N ASN A 521 22.13 2.54 11.10
CA ASN A 521 21.51 1.29 10.67
C ASN A 521 22.52 0.30 10.08
N ILE A 522 23.52 0.81 9.36
CA ILE A 522 24.60 0.01 8.78
C ILE A 522 25.48 -0.56 9.90
N GLU A 523 25.84 0.28 10.87
CA GLU A 523 26.65 -0.11 12.02
C GLU A 523 25.93 -1.16 12.89
N LYS A 524 24.63 -0.97 13.18
CA LYS A 524 23.82 -1.92 13.93
C LYS A 524 23.65 -3.26 13.22
N LEU A 525 23.51 -3.29 11.89
CA LEU A 525 23.47 -4.54 11.12
C LEU A 525 24.78 -5.32 11.27
N LYS A 526 25.91 -4.61 11.27
CA LYS A 526 27.21 -5.23 11.49
C LYS A 526 27.38 -5.71 12.93
N GLU A 527 27.09 -4.87 13.90
CA GLU A 527 27.31 -5.12 15.33
C GLU A 527 26.40 -6.23 15.87
N TYR A 528 25.08 -6.12 15.62
CA TYR A 528 24.10 -7.02 16.24
C TYR A 528 23.80 -8.28 15.45
N TYR A 529 23.98 -8.23 14.11
CA TYR A 529 23.63 -9.35 13.23
C TYR A 529 24.84 -9.91 12.47
N ASN A 530 26.00 -9.29 12.60
CA ASN A 530 27.24 -9.62 11.86
C ASN A 530 27.01 -9.66 10.34
N VAL A 531 26.19 -8.72 9.83
CA VAL A 531 25.85 -8.57 8.42
C VAL A 531 26.56 -7.36 7.86
N ASP A 532 27.41 -7.55 6.86
CA ASP A 532 27.96 -6.46 6.06
C ASP A 532 26.88 -5.97 5.10
N SER A 533 26.59 -4.68 5.12
CA SER A 533 25.49 -4.12 4.33
C SER A 533 25.91 -2.87 3.56
N LYS A 534 25.36 -2.73 2.36
CA LYS A 534 25.48 -1.55 1.52
C LYS A 534 24.09 -1.12 1.07
N VAL A 535 23.77 0.14 1.26
CA VAL A 535 22.53 0.72 0.71
C VAL A 535 22.84 1.36 -0.64
N VAL A 536 22.00 1.08 -1.62
CA VAL A 536 22.06 1.66 -2.97
C VAL A 536 20.69 2.19 -3.38
N THR A 537 20.69 3.21 -4.22
CA THR A 537 19.44 3.80 -4.72
C THR A 537 18.98 3.08 -5.98
N ASN A 538 17.66 2.84 -6.06
CA ASN A 538 16.99 2.29 -7.24
C ASN A 538 15.65 3.01 -7.43
N GLU A 539 15.52 3.78 -8.51
CA GLU A 539 14.31 4.55 -8.83
C GLU A 539 13.09 3.67 -9.13
N GLU A 540 13.29 2.40 -9.49
CA GLU A 540 12.20 1.46 -9.73
C GLU A 540 11.51 1.01 -8.44
N ILE A 541 12.17 1.15 -7.29
CA ILE A 541 11.60 0.83 -6.00
C ILE A 541 10.67 1.95 -5.56
N LYS A 542 9.44 1.61 -5.20
CA LYS A 542 8.46 2.57 -4.69
C LYS A 542 8.94 3.19 -3.38
N PRO A 543 8.71 4.50 -3.13
CA PRO A 543 8.96 5.11 -1.83
C PRO A 543 8.33 4.28 -0.69
N GLY A 544 9.07 4.11 0.40
CA GLY A 544 8.67 3.29 1.54
C GLY A 544 8.80 1.78 1.34
N LYS A 545 9.42 1.32 0.25
CA LYS A 545 9.72 -0.10 -0.01
C LYS A 545 11.22 -0.32 -0.09
N ILE A 546 11.62 -1.55 0.23
CA ILE A 546 13.01 -2.01 0.14
C ILE A 546 13.07 -3.34 -0.61
N GLU A 547 14.16 -3.57 -1.29
CA GLU A 547 14.57 -4.88 -1.80
C GLU A 547 15.93 -5.25 -1.22
N ILE A 548 16.16 -6.54 -0.95
CA ILE A 548 17.40 -7.03 -0.36
C ILE A 548 17.99 -8.08 -1.27
N ASN A 549 19.20 -7.82 -1.73
CA ASN A 549 20.00 -8.73 -2.54
C ASN A 549 21.09 -9.35 -1.67
N ILE A 550 21.01 -10.66 -1.44
CA ILE A 550 22.04 -11.38 -0.67
C ILE A 550 23.26 -11.57 -1.55
N LYS A 551 24.39 -10.98 -1.16
CA LYS A 551 25.69 -11.11 -1.87
C LYS A 551 26.49 -12.29 -1.36
N LYS A 552 26.46 -12.54 -0.02
CA LYS A 552 27.13 -13.70 0.60
C LYS A 552 26.28 -14.31 1.70
N LYS A 553 26.33 -15.64 1.78
CA LYS A 553 25.74 -16.43 2.87
C LYS A 553 26.87 -16.98 3.74
N PHE A 554 26.61 -17.25 5.02
CA PHE A 554 27.50 -18.09 5.80
C PHE A 554 27.42 -19.51 5.23
N THR A 555 28.52 -20.05 4.76
CA THR A 555 28.65 -21.48 4.47
C THR A 555 28.92 -22.16 5.80
N ASP A 556 28.03 -23.02 6.26
CA ASP A 556 28.33 -23.93 7.36
C ASP A 556 29.36 -24.96 6.84
N PHE A 557 30.61 -24.61 6.88
CA PHE A 557 31.66 -25.63 6.92
C PHE A 557 31.75 -26.09 8.37
N LEU A 558 31.09 -27.16 8.68
CA LEU A 558 31.54 -28.10 9.67
C LEU A 558 32.86 -28.70 9.11
N GLU A 559 33.97 -28.07 9.40
CA GLU A 559 35.24 -28.80 9.42
C GLU A 559 35.25 -29.58 10.71
N VAL A 560 35.27 -30.90 10.53
CA VAL A 560 35.50 -31.94 11.54
C VAL A 560 36.91 -31.82 12.14
#